data_837aa65aebfea192145db343b84bea0d
#
_entry.id   837aa65aebfea192145db343b84bea0d
#
_cell.length_a   1.000
_cell.length_b   1.000
_cell.length_c   1.000
_cell.angle_alpha   90.00
_cell.angle_beta   90.00
_cell.angle_gamma   90.00
#
_symmetry.space_group_name_H-M   'P 1'
#
loop_
_entity.id
_entity.type
_entity.pdbx_description
1 polymer ?
#
loop_
_entity_poly.entity_id
_entity_poly.type
_entity_poly.pdbx_seq_one_letter_code
_entity_poly.pdbx_strand_id
1 'polypeptide(L)'
;MKNILAAAAAAFLLITTTGCSDFLHEDLKKELAPDNTYTSTYGFQVGVNGLYAWARSEFNTWGTSPTTLGQACPYESFQVATDIVYTGHKDGSLVPFETLAITPSLTFVENYWKWSYGLIASVNELLTYADKNENWDAPTDKIGFQAESRFFRAYAYRYLVYLYGDVPYIDKIESDFRIDFTRTPKAEVLNHMIEDLTFAADNLPENPDNVNEVGKLTKWAAIQLLSEVYLMAGQYDKAEAAAKQVIDCGYFRLMTERFGVNKSAPGDVFSDMFLEYNQNRTAGNMETIWVMQLEYNTPGGGGSNEDWTKRAWVPKYWNETGFVLCDSLGGRGLAQIVPFKWWIESEDFYAPTDIRNSKYSIKRDWYYNNPATPELFGKKCEITEETWSKCSVFPTITKFNYGKTDDDPSYGGNNKDRMKFRLAETYLLLAEARLQQGNTQGAAEAINVVRKRAGAPEITASQATIDFLLDERIRELVGEELRRFTLVRTGKLIERTRKYNSYSNKIDEHNTLWPIPQSIIDSNTGADFPQNPGY
;
A
#
# COMPACT_ATOMS: atom_id res chain seq x y z
N MET A 1 72.89 -30.29 20.38
CA MET A 1 71.87 -29.96 19.37
C MET A 1 70.47 -30.44 19.70
N LYS A 2 70.27 -31.63 20.28
CA LYS A 2 68.88 -32.11 20.64
C LYS A 2 68.18 -31.26 21.72
N ASN A 3 68.89 -30.69 22.66
CA ASN A 3 68.31 -29.88 23.75
C ASN A 3 67.96 -28.43 23.33
N ILE A 4 68.57 -27.92 22.27
CA ILE A 4 68.26 -26.58 21.72
C ILE A 4 67.00 -26.62 20.87
N LEU A 5 66.78 -27.72 20.14
CA LEU A 5 65.56 -27.93 19.35
C LEU A 5 64.32 -28.15 20.21
N ALA A 6 64.46 -28.80 21.38
CA ALA A 6 63.37 -28.99 22.31
C ALA A 6 62.97 -27.69 23.02
N ALA A 7 63.93 -26.80 23.34
CA ALA A 7 63.66 -25.47 23.90
C ALA A 7 63.01 -24.52 22.89
N ALA A 8 63.40 -24.60 21.63
CA ALA A 8 62.80 -23.80 20.54
C ALA A 8 61.36 -24.26 20.24
N ALA A 9 61.08 -25.58 20.26
CA ALA A 9 59.73 -26.11 20.08
C ALA A 9 58.78 -25.74 21.26
N ALA A 10 59.29 -25.75 22.51
CA ALA A 10 58.52 -25.34 23.69
C ALA A 10 58.26 -23.83 23.70
N ALA A 11 59.19 -23.00 23.22
CA ALA A 11 58.97 -21.56 23.07
C ALA A 11 57.97 -21.21 21.98
N PHE A 12 57.91 -21.99 20.88
CA PHE A 12 56.95 -21.82 19.80
C PHE A 12 55.50 -22.24 20.22
N LEU A 13 55.36 -23.24 21.08
CA LEU A 13 54.05 -23.66 21.62
C LEU A 13 53.46 -22.65 22.66
N LEU A 14 54.29 -21.85 23.30
CA LEU A 14 53.85 -20.86 24.28
C LEU A 14 53.40 -19.53 23.62
N ILE A 15 53.74 -19.29 22.37
CA ILE A 15 53.33 -18.08 21.65
C ILE A 15 51.95 -18.22 20.97
N THR A 16 51.41 -19.46 20.86
CA THR A 16 50.13 -19.70 20.18
C THR A 16 48.89 -19.65 21.09
N THR A 17 49.04 -19.35 22.38
CA THR A 17 47.93 -19.33 23.34
C THR A 17 47.49 -17.92 23.79
N THR A 18 48.16 -16.88 23.35
CA THR A 18 47.60 -15.52 23.48
C THR A 18 46.88 -15.15 22.22
N GLY A 19 45.76 -15.79 21.95
CA GLY A 19 44.78 -15.30 20.99
C GLY A 19 44.27 -13.97 21.54
N CYS A 20 44.61 -12.88 20.87
CA CYS A 20 44.03 -11.57 21.18
C CYS A 20 42.52 -11.66 20.94
N SER A 21 41.74 -11.90 21.99
CA SER A 21 40.28 -11.78 21.93
C SER A 21 39.87 -10.35 21.50
N ASP A 22 40.69 -9.35 21.85
CA ASP A 22 40.46 -7.97 21.46
C ASP A 22 40.70 -7.65 19.99
N PHE A 23 41.46 -8.51 19.25
CA PHE A 23 41.71 -8.29 17.82
C PHE A 23 40.50 -8.69 16.96
N LEU A 24 39.57 -9.47 17.48
CA LEU A 24 38.33 -9.87 16.83
C LEU A 24 37.13 -9.06 17.33
N HIS A 25 37.32 -8.16 18.27
CA HIS A 25 36.29 -7.19 18.64
C HIS A 25 36.35 -6.03 17.66
N GLU A 26 35.52 -6.11 16.63
CA GLU A 26 35.27 -4.99 15.72
C GLU A 26 34.55 -3.90 16.52
N ASP A 27 35.28 -2.81 16.83
CA ASP A 27 34.72 -1.66 17.53
C ASP A 27 33.93 -0.81 16.52
N LEU A 28 32.67 -1.18 16.28
CA LEU A 28 31.73 -0.57 15.33
C LEU A 28 31.30 0.87 15.71
N LYS A 29 32.12 1.61 16.48
CA LYS A 29 31.81 2.95 16.98
C LYS A 29 31.45 4.00 15.90
N LYS A 30 31.58 3.67 14.62
CA LYS A 30 31.26 4.54 13.49
C LYS A 30 30.19 3.98 12.55
N GLU A 31 29.69 2.77 12.77
CA GLU A 31 28.63 2.18 11.97
C GLU A 31 27.29 2.25 12.71
N LEU A 32 26.20 2.34 11.95
CA LEU A 32 24.83 2.32 12.46
C LEU A 32 24.46 0.89 12.90
N ALA A 33 25.19 0.32 13.85
CA ALA A 33 24.82 -0.94 14.49
C ALA A 33 23.71 -0.69 15.52
N PRO A 34 22.75 -1.61 15.69
CA PRO A 34 21.64 -1.46 16.63
C PRO A 34 22.09 -1.07 18.05
N ASP A 35 23.14 -1.71 18.56
CA ASP A 35 23.71 -1.45 19.91
C ASP A 35 24.25 -0.01 20.08
N ASN A 36 24.62 0.64 19.00
CA ASN A 36 25.11 2.03 19.01
C ASN A 36 24.01 3.03 18.67
N THR A 37 23.02 2.62 17.90
CA THR A 37 21.93 3.46 17.40
C THR A 37 20.83 3.62 18.46
N TYR A 38 20.39 2.54 19.04
CA TYR A 38 19.21 2.53 19.95
C TYR A 38 19.62 2.77 21.43
N THR A 39 20.41 3.81 21.67
CA THR A 39 20.89 4.22 22.99
C THR A 39 20.29 5.54 23.48
N SER A 40 19.46 6.18 22.66
CA SER A 40 18.85 7.50 22.93
C SER A 40 17.53 7.65 22.19
N THR A 41 16.67 8.56 22.64
CA THR A 41 15.42 8.94 21.98
C THR A 41 15.63 9.26 20.49
N TYR A 42 16.71 9.98 20.13
CA TYR A 42 17.04 10.31 18.74
C TYR A 42 17.30 9.04 17.89
N GLY A 43 18.04 8.08 18.42
CA GLY A 43 18.30 6.82 17.72
C GLY A 43 17.02 6.04 17.41
N PHE A 44 16.08 5.98 18.36
CA PHE A 44 14.76 5.39 18.14
C PHE A 44 13.93 6.17 17.13
N GLN A 45 13.97 7.50 17.14
CA GLN A 45 13.31 8.32 16.13
C GLN A 45 13.81 8.00 14.73
N VAL A 46 15.12 7.85 14.54
CA VAL A 46 15.73 7.45 13.25
C VAL A 46 15.24 6.08 12.84
N GLY A 47 15.22 5.10 13.76
CA GLY A 47 14.73 3.75 13.50
C GLY A 47 13.26 3.73 13.09
N VAL A 48 12.39 4.42 13.81
CA VAL A 48 10.96 4.53 13.48
C VAL A 48 10.75 5.25 12.15
N ASN A 49 11.50 6.31 11.84
CA ASN A 49 11.43 6.94 10.52
C ASN A 49 11.82 5.95 9.41
N GLY A 50 12.72 5.01 9.69
CA GLY A 50 13.03 3.88 8.82
C GLY A 50 11.81 2.98 8.54
N LEU A 51 10.93 2.74 9.53
CA LEU A 51 9.69 1.97 9.32
C LEU A 51 8.71 2.69 8.39
N TYR A 52 8.56 4.02 8.51
CA TYR A 52 7.76 4.81 7.56
C TYR A 52 8.32 4.74 6.14
N ALA A 53 9.64 4.85 6.00
CA ALA A 53 10.29 4.73 4.70
C ALA A 53 10.13 3.32 4.11
N TRP A 54 10.22 2.28 4.93
CA TRP A 54 9.98 0.91 4.52
C TRP A 54 8.53 0.70 4.06
N ALA A 55 7.55 1.12 4.86
CA ALA A 55 6.14 1.00 4.50
C ALA A 55 5.82 1.72 3.17
N ARG A 56 6.37 2.94 2.95
CA ARG A 56 6.21 3.68 1.71
C ARG A 56 6.76 2.94 0.49
N SER A 57 7.77 2.10 0.66
CA SER A 57 8.38 1.35 -0.44
C SER A 57 7.45 0.30 -1.08
N GLU A 58 6.22 0.11 -0.57
CA GLU A 58 5.18 -0.70 -1.20
C GLU A 58 4.83 -0.24 -2.64
N PHE A 59 5.15 1.01 -2.98
CA PHE A 59 4.98 1.56 -4.33
C PHE A 59 6.24 1.46 -5.19
N ASN A 60 7.39 1.11 -4.61
CA ASN A 60 8.67 1.18 -5.29
C ASN A 60 8.82 0.09 -6.33
N THR A 61 9.00 0.50 -7.57
CA THR A 61 9.18 -0.38 -8.72
C THR A 61 10.62 -0.90 -8.83
N TRP A 62 11.58 0.01 -8.77
CA TRP A 62 13.01 -0.25 -8.99
C TRP A 62 13.86 0.44 -7.93
N GLY A 63 15.03 -0.11 -7.66
CA GLY A 63 16.01 0.47 -6.75
C GLY A 63 17.04 -0.57 -6.33
N THR A 64 18.05 -0.14 -5.62
CA THR A 64 19.10 -0.99 -5.01
C THR A 64 18.82 -1.27 -3.53
N SER A 65 17.75 -0.69 -2.99
CA SER A 65 17.34 -0.89 -1.60
C SER A 65 16.82 -2.32 -1.38
N PRO A 66 17.06 -2.94 -0.24
CA PRO A 66 16.46 -4.23 0.13
C PRO A 66 14.92 -4.16 0.21
N THR A 67 14.33 -2.95 0.24
CA THR A 67 12.88 -2.73 0.22
C THR A 67 12.29 -2.69 -1.18
N THR A 68 13.09 -2.77 -2.25
CA THR A 68 12.58 -2.74 -3.61
C THR A 68 11.86 -4.03 -3.97
N LEU A 69 10.65 -3.91 -4.49
CA LEU A 69 9.83 -5.07 -4.87
C LEU A 69 10.21 -5.67 -6.23
N GLY A 70 10.97 -4.94 -7.06
CA GLY A 70 11.48 -5.43 -8.35
C GLY A 70 10.39 -5.73 -9.38
N GLN A 71 9.22 -5.13 -9.22
CA GLN A 71 8.04 -5.32 -10.06
C GLN A 71 7.62 -3.98 -10.64
N ALA A 72 7.38 -3.91 -11.95
CA ALA A 72 6.75 -2.74 -12.52
C ALA A 72 5.33 -2.59 -11.96
N CYS A 73 5.05 -1.44 -11.34
CA CYS A 73 3.76 -1.14 -10.73
C CYS A 73 3.34 -2.21 -9.70
N PRO A 74 4.08 -2.39 -8.60
CA PRO A 74 3.80 -3.45 -7.61
C PRO A 74 2.41 -3.35 -7.00
N TYR A 75 1.92 -2.13 -6.75
CA TYR A 75 0.60 -1.90 -6.18
C TYR A 75 -0.53 -2.36 -7.12
N GLU A 76 -0.34 -2.23 -8.43
CA GLU A 76 -1.29 -2.64 -9.44
C GLU A 76 -1.39 -4.17 -9.59
N SER A 77 -0.44 -4.95 -9.07
CA SER A 77 -0.56 -6.41 -8.96
C SER A 77 -1.77 -6.85 -8.14
N PHE A 78 -2.30 -5.97 -7.27
CA PHE A 78 -3.51 -6.21 -6.49
C PHE A 78 -4.79 -5.68 -7.17
N GLN A 79 -4.65 -5.08 -8.33
CA GLN A 79 -5.77 -4.55 -9.14
C GLN A 79 -6.07 -5.49 -10.31
N VAL A 80 -5.05 -6.06 -10.95
CA VAL A 80 -5.22 -7.05 -12.03
C VAL A 80 -5.75 -8.38 -11.49
N ALA A 81 -6.36 -9.20 -12.33
CA ALA A 81 -7.12 -10.40 -11.95
C ALA A 81 -8.23 -10.10 -10.92
N THR A 82 -8.78 -8.88 -10.97
CA THR A 82 -9.99 -8.48 -10.27
C THR A 82 -11.04 -8.00 -11.27
N ASP A 83 -12.09 -7.37 -10.79
CA ASP A 83 -13.21 -6.90 -11.60
C ASP A 83 -13.00 -5.52 -12.27
N ILE A 84 -11.90 -4.80 -11.97
CA ILE A 84 -11.80 -3.36 -12.34
C ILE A 84 -10.85 -3.04 -13.48
N VAL A 85 -9.74 -3.77 -13.64
CA VAL A 85 -8.71 -3.49 -14.64
C VAL A 85 -8.12 -4.77 -15.23
N TYR A 86 -7.50 -4.63 -16.40
CA TYR A 86 -6.65 -5.63 -17.03
C TYR A 86 -5.30 -5.04 -17.40
N THR A 87 -4.29 -5.87 -17.70
CA THR A 87 -2.96 -5.38 -18.10
C THR A 87 -2.97 -4.82 -19.53
N GLY A 88 -2.42 -3.62 -19.69
CA GLY A 88 -2.23 -2.99 -21.00
C GLY A 88 -1.00 -3.51 -21.74
N HIS A 89 -0.09 -4.20 -21.07
CA HIS A 89 1.13 -4.77 -21.64
C HIS A 89 1.10 -6.29 -21.58
N LYS A 90 0.99 -6.93 -22.74
CA LYS A 90 0.84 -8.39 -22.86
C LYS A 90 2.09 -9.20 -22.56
N ASP A 91 3.22 -8.56 -22.44
CA ASP A 91 4.54 -9.10 -22.12
C ASP A 91 5.13 -8.48 -20.85
N GLY A 92 4.34 -7.72 -20.11
CA GLY A 92 4.75 -7.02 -18.90
C GLY A 92 4.72 -7.89 -17.64
N SER A 93 5.29 -7.36 -16.58
CA SER A 93 5.41 -8.02 -15.27
C SER A 93 4.08 -8.26 -14.55
N LEU A 94 2.98 -7.62 -14.97
CA LEU A 94 1.63 -7.86 -14.44
C LEU A 94 0.92 -9.05 -15.11
N VAL A 95 1.43 -9.56 -16.23
CA VAL A 95 0.80 -10.66 -17.00
C VAL A 95 0.62 -11.94 -16.18
N PRO A 96 1.58 -12.40 -15.35
CA PRO A 96 1.38 -13.60 -14.55
C PRO A 96 0.17 -13.50 -13.62
N PHE A 97 -0.14 -12.30 -13.12
CA PHE A 97 -1.32 -12.08 -12.27
C PHE A 97 -2.61 -12.16 -13.08
N GLU A 98 -2.68 -11.49 -14.23
CA GLU A 98 -3.86 -11.51 -15.10
C GLU A 98 -4.16 -12.89 -15.65
N THR A 99 -3.12 -13.62 -16.07
CA THR A 99 -3.26 -14.96 -16.66
C THR A 99 -3.40 -16.07 -15.61
N LEU A 100 -3.37 -15.71 -14.31
CA LEU A 100 -3.42 -16.64 -13.18
C LEU A 100 -2.24 -17.63 -13.17
N ALA A 101 -1.12 -17.24 -13.78
CA ALA A 101 0.11 -18.03 -13.87
C ALA A 101 1.12 -17.65 -12.76
N ILE A 102 0.63 -17.34 -11.57
CA ILE A 102 1.47 -17.07 -10.40
C ILE A 102 2.06 -18.41 -9.93
N THR A 103 3.40 -18.47 -9.80
CA THR A 103 4.13 -19.66 -9.37
C THR A 103 4.94 -19.40 -8.11
N PRO A 104 5.30 -20.45 -7.34
CA PRO A 104 6.20 -20.31 -6.18
C PRO A 104 7.57 -19.68 -6.47
N SER A 105 8.01 -19.76 -7.73
CA SER A 105 9.30 -19.21 -8.19
C SER A 105 9.20 -17.80 -8.77
N LEU A 106 8.01 -17.17 -8.74
CA LEU A 106 7.86 -15.82 -9.23
C LEU A 106 8.53 -14.84 -8.26
N THR A 107 9.56 -14.14 -8.74
CA THR A 107 10.41 -13.24 -7.94
C THR A 107 9.61 -12.22 -7.13
N PHE A 108 8.54 -11.67 -7.71
CA PHE A 108 7.71 -10.69 -7.00
C PHE A 108 7.00 -11.29 -5.77
N VAL A 109 6.54 -12.55 -5.86
CA VAL A 109 5.93 -13.25 -4.72
C VAL A 109 6.94 -13.40 -3.59
N GLU A 110 8.18 -13.77 -3.90
CA GLU A 110 9.28 -13.85 -2.93
C GLU A 110 9.66 -12.48 -2.36
N ASN A 111 9.77 -11.47 -3.22
CA ASN A 111 10.11 -10.11 -2.79
C ASN A 111 9.06 -9.53 -1.84
N TYR A 112 7.77 -9.79 -2.08
CA TYR A 112 6.71 -9.32 -1.17
C TYR A 112 6.75 -10.01 0.19
N TRP A 113 7.07 -11.31 0.21
CA TRP A 113 7.33 -12.04 1.43
C TRP A 113 8.51 -11.44 2.21
N LYS A 114 9.64 -11.24 1.54
CA LYS A 114 10.85 -10.63 2.13
C LYS A 114 10.61 -9.20 2.60
N TRP A 115 9.88 -8.41 1.83
CA TRP A 115 9.50 -7.05 2.22
C TRP A 115 8.71 -7.04 3.52
N SER A 116 7.73 -7.90 3.65
CA SER A 116 6.89 -7.99 4.85
C SER A 116 7.68 -8.45 6.07
N TYR A 117 8.46 -9.53 5.94
CA TYR A 117 9.28 -10.02 7.06
C TYR A 117 10.46 -9.11 7.39
N GLY A 118 11.00 -8.37 6.43
CA GLY A 118 12.00 -7.35 6.69
C GLY A 118 11.46 -6.21 7.54
N LEU A 119 10.24 -5.75 7.25
CA LEU A 119 9.55 -4.76 8.09
C LEU A 119 9.30 -5.30 9.51
N ILE A 120 8.82 -6.55 9.62
CA ILE A 120 8.61 -7.22 10.92
C ILE A 120 9.92 -7.33 11.70
N ALA A 121 11.02 -7.72 11.05
CA ALA A 121 12.33 -7.82 11.71
C ALA A 121 12.81 -6.47 12.26
N SER A 122 12.68 -5.38 11.47
CA SER A 122 13.01 -4.03 11.90
C SER A 122 12.13 -3.56 13.08
N VAL A 123 10.84 -3.91 13.07
CA VAL A 123 9.95 -3.64 14.21
C VAL A 123 10.39 -4.41 15.46
N ASN A 124 10.67 -5.71 15.33
CA ASN A 124 11.07 -6.54 16.47
C ASN A 124 12.41 -6.09 17.05
N GLU A 125 13.32 -5.60 16.20
CA GLU A 125 14.57 -4.98 16.64
C GLU A 125 14.29 -3.74 17.50
N LEU A 126 13.51 -2.78 16.98
CA LEU A 126 13.14 -1.58 17.73
C LEU A 126 12.46 -1.90 19.07
N LEU A 127 11.51 -2.85 19.09
CA LEU A 127 10.83 -3.25 20.33
C LEU A 127 11.79 -3.87 21.34
N THR A 128 12.71 -4.75 20.89
CA THR A 128 13.69 -5.40 21.75
C THR A 128 14.67 -4.38 22.37
N TYR A 129 15.14 -3.42 21.58
CA TYR A 129 16.05 -2.39 22.09
C TYR A 129 15.32 -1.34 22.95
N ALA A 130 14.05 -1.04 22.65
CA ALA A 130 13.24 -0.16 23.48
C ALA A 130 13.06 -0.72 24.91
N ASP A 131 13.00 -2.05 25.05
CA ASP A 131 12.90 -2.67 26.39
C ASP A 131 14.23 -2.64 27.17
N LYS A 132 15.35 -2.55 26.47
CA LYS A 132 16.70 -2.47 27.07
C LYS A 132 17.13 -1.03 27.38
N ASN A 133 16.61 -0.04 26.64
CA ASN A 133 17.03 1.35 26.78
C ASN A 133 16.37 2.00 28.01
N GLU A 134 17.17 2.67 28.83
CA GLU A 134 16.73 3.44 30.01
C GLU A 134 16.84 4.96 29.78
N ASN A 135 17.43 5.40 28.67
CA ASN A 135 17.73 6.80 28.37
C ASN A 135 16.67 7.38 27.42
N TRP A 136 15.61 7.94 27.99
CA TRP A 136 14.53 8.59 27.27
C TRP A 136 14.44 10.07 27.61
N ASP A 137 14.26 10.94 26.60
CA ASP A 137 14.12 12.38 26.82
C ASP A 137 12.81 12.71 27.54
N ALA A 138 11.75 11.96 27.22
CA ALA A 138 10.48 12.06 27.91
C ALA A 138 9.94 10.68 28.34
N PRO A 139 9.18 10.59 29.45
CA PRO A 139 8.60 9.32 29.92
C PRO A 139 7.69 8.61 28.92
N THR A 140 7.12 9.38 27.97
CA THR A 140 6.20 8.88 26.94
C THR A 140 6.89 8.36 25.68
N ASP A 141 8.20 8.61 25.51
CA ASP A 141 8.91 8.30 24.26
C ASP A 141 8.94 6.80 23.99
N LYS A 142 9.33 6.00 25.00
CA LYS A 142 9.37 4.55 24.88
C LYS A 142 8.05 3.99 24.33
N ILE A 143 6.94 4.33 25.00
CA ILE A 143 5.64 3.77 24.66
C ILE A 143 5.13 4.29 23.31
N GLY A 144 5.47 5.54 22.93
CA GLY A 144 5.17 6.12 21.63
C GLY A 144 5.87 5.37 20.49
N PHE A 145 7.18 5.13 20.61
CA PHE A 145 7.94 4.35 19.61
C PHE A 145 7.47 2.90 19.52
N GLN A 146 7.13 2.27 20.67
CA GLN A 146 6.55 0.95 20.67
C GLN A 146 5.18 0.92 19.96
N ALA A 147 4.36 1.95 20.12
CA ALA A 147 3.06 2.06 19.48
C ALA A 147 3.17 2.20 17.94
N GLU A 148 4.06 3.07 17.46
CA GLU A 148 4.34 3.18 16.03
C GLU A 148 4.89 1.86 15.46
N SER A 149 5.84 1.22 16.16
CA SER A 149 6.44 -0.05 15.74
C SER A 149 5.39 -1.17 15.64
N ARG A 150 4.54 -1.33 16.63
CA ARG A 150 3.46 -2.34 16.62
C ARG A 150 2.46 -2.11 15.51
N PHE A 151 2.10 -0.85 15.21
CA PHE A 151 1.28 -0.54 14.05
C PHE A 151 1.91 -1.10 12.77
N PHE A 152 3.20 -0.85 12.53
CA PHE A 152 3.88 -1.32 11.33
C PHE A 152 4.03 -2.85 11.28
N ARG A 153 4.12 -3.55 12.43
CA ARG A 153 4.10 -5.01 12.45
C ARG A 153 2.74 -5.55 12.00
N ALA A 154 1.66 -5.03 12.53
CA ALA A 154 0.32 -5.39 12.08
C ALA A 154 0.10 -5.02 10.60
N TYR A 155 0.62 -3.88 10.14
CA TYR A 155 0.57 -3.46 8.75
C TYR A 155 1.29 -4.44 7.82
N ALA A 156 2.46 -4.96 8.20
CA ALA A 156 3.18 -5.98 7.44
C ALA A 156 2.43 -7.33 7.42
N TYR A 157 1.92 -7.77 8.58
CA TYR A 157 1.12 -9.00 8.66
C TYR A 157 -0.18 -8.91 7.87
N ARG A 158 -0.77 -7.72 7.69
CA ARG A 158 -1.93 -7.52 6.80
C ARG A 158 -1.66 -8.07 5.40
N TYR A 159 -0.50 -7.76 4.81
CA TYR A 159 -0.13 -8.29 3.50
C TYR A 159 0.09 -9.79 3.53
N LEU A 160 0.80 -10.30 4.52
CA LEU A 160 1.09 -11.72 4.64
C LEU A 160 -0.18 -12.57 4.72
N VAL A 161 -1.12 -12.19 5.58
CA VAL A 161 -2.35 -13.00 5.76
C VAL A 161 -3.31 -12.91 4.58
N TYR A 162 -3.36 -11.78 3.85
CA TYR A 162 -4.15 -11.68 2.63
C TYR A 162 -3.56 -12.46 1.48
N LEU A 163 -2.24 -12.48 1.36
CA LEU A 163 -1.55 -13.08 0.22
C LEU A 163 -1.28 -14.57 0.44
N TYR A 164 -0.85 -14.97 1.62
CA TYR A 164 -0.32 -16.31 1.86
C TYR A 164 -1.15 -17.13 2.88
N GLY A 165 -2.11 -16.52 3.55
CA GLY A 165 -2.94 -17.20 4.56
C GLY A 165 -2.18 -17.45 5.86
N ASP A 166 -1.98 -18.71 6.22
CA ASP A 166 -1.19 -19.09 7.38
C ASP A 166 0.29 -18.78 7.13
N VAL A 167 0.95 -18.11 8.07
CA VAL A 167 2.35 -17.65 7.94
C VAL A 167 3.06 -17.71 9.29
N PRO A 168 4.38 -17.83 9.37
CA PRO A 168 5.10 -17.74 10.63
C PRO A 168 4.81 -16.43 11.36
N TYR A 169 4.41 -16.52 12.64
CA TYR A 169 4.33 -15.33 13.48
C TYR A 169 5.64 -15.16 14.24
N ILE A 170 6.28 -14.00 14.07
CA ILE A 170 7.59 -13.65 14.64
C ILE A 170 7.43 -12.34 15.39
N ASP A 171 7.59 -12.37 16.70
CA ASP A 171 7.38 -11.24 17.61
C ASP A 171 8.64 -10.71 18.29
N LYS A 172 9.80 -11.32 17.99
CA LYS A 172 11.11 -10.99 18.59
C LYS A 172 12.25 -11.16 17.59
N ILE A 173 13.43 -10.67 17.95
CA ILE A 173 14.65 -10.94 17.20
C ILE A 173 14.98 -12.44 17.31
N GLU A 174 15.23 -13.06 16.17
CA GLU A 174 15.81 -14.39 16.13
C GLU A 174 17.34 -14.26 16.26
N SER A 175 17.90 -14.80 17.35
CA SER A 175 19.34 -14.69 17.67
C SER A 175 20.20 -15.66 16.89
N ASP A 176 19.59 -16.76 16.40
CA ASP A 176 20.27 -17.84 15.73
C ASP A 176 19.67 -18.07 14.35
N PHE A 177 20.47 -18.68 13.47
CA PHE A 177 19.98 -19.13 12.17
C PHE A 177 18.96 -20.26 12.36
N ARG A 178 17.72 -20.01 11.98
CA ARG A 178 16.61 -20.96 12.10
C ARG A 178 16.17 -21.50 10.75
N ILE A 179 15.86 -22.79 10.73
CA ILE A 179 15.38 -23.52 9.56
C ILE A 179 14.15 -24.38 9.88
N ASP A 180 13.49 -24.09 11.01
CA ASP A 180 12.43 -24.89 11.62
C ASP A 180 11.14 -24.09 11.86
N PHE A 181 10.88 -23.10 11.02
CA PHE A 181 9.65 -22.33 11.10
C PHE A 181 8.43 -23.18 10.76
N THR A 182 7.32 -22.92 11.43
CA THR A 182 6.01 -23.47 11.10
C THR A 182 5.05 -22.35 10.77
N ARG A 183 4.01 -22.66 10.00
CA ARG A 183 2.97 -21.69 9.64
C ARG A 183 1.99 -21.58 10.80
N THR A 184 1.88 -20.39 11.40
CA THR A 184 0.86 -20.02 12.38
C THR A 184 -0.48 -19.86 11.67
N PRO A 185 -1.56 -20.44 12.19
CA PRO A 185 -2.89 -20.26 11.61
C PRO A 185 -3.27 -18.78 11.44
N LYS A 186 -3.85 -18.42 10.31
CA LYS A 186 -4.28 -17.04 10.01
C LYS A 186 -5.10 -16.42 11.15
N ALA A 187 -5.99 -17.19 11.76
CA ALA A 187 -6.83 -16.70 12.87
C ALA A 187 -6.01 -16.25 14.08
N GLU A 188 -4.91 -16.94 14.38
CA GLU A 188 -4.00 -16.61 15.46
C GLU A 188 -3.17 -15.36 15.10
N VAL A 189 -2.65 -15.28 13.88
CA VAL A 189 -1.95 -14.08 13.39
C VAL A 189 -2.85 -12.84 13.47
N LEU A 190 -4.13 -12.97 13.09
CA LEU A 190 -5.12 -11.89 13.22
C LEU A 190 -5.32 -11.45 14.67
N ASN A 191 -5.30 -12.37 15.64
CA ASN A 191 -5.39 -12.01 17.07
C ASN A 191 -4.18 -11.17 17.51
N HIS A 192 -2.98 -11.56 17.09
CA HIS A 192 -1.77 -10.76 17.38
C HIS A 192 -1.80 -9.38 16.70
N MET A 193 -2.32 -9.29 15.47
CA MET A 193 -2.51 -8.00 14.83
C MET A 193 -3.51 -7.11 15.60
N ILE A 194 -4.57 -7.70 16.15
CA ILE A 194 -5.55 -6.99 17.00
C ILE A 194 -4.89 -6.48 18.27
N GLU A 195 -4.05 -7.29 18.92
CA GLU A 195 -3.29 -6.88 20.11
C GLU A 195 -2.34 -5.72 19.80
N ASP A 196 -1.58 -5.82 18.71
CA ASP A 196 -0.66 -4.76 18.29
C ASP A 196 -1.38 -3.45 17.96
N LEU A 197 -2.48 -3.52 17.21
CA LEU A 197 -3.26 -2.34 16.84
C LEU A 197 -4.03 -1.73 18.01
N THR A 198 -4.49 -2.54 18.97
CA THR A 198 -5.11 -2.05 20.19
C THR A 198 -4.08 -1.27 21.01
N PHE A 199 -2.89 -1.84 21.22
CA PHE A 199 -1.79 -1.14 21.89
C PHE A 199 -1.43 0.17 21.17
N ALA A 200 -1.35 0.15 19.84
CA ALA A 200 -1.08 1.34 19.05
C ALA A 200 -2.18 2.40 19.22
N ALA A 201 -3.46 2.00 19.18
CA ALA A 201 -4.59 2.90 19.37
C ALA A 201 -4.62 3.53 20.76
N ASP A 202 -4.19 2.80 21.79
CA ASP A 202 -4.17 3.29 23.18
C ASP A 202 -3.03 4.28 23.45
N ASN A 203 -1.94 4.22 22.68
CA ASN A 203 -0.70 4.94 22.97
C ASN A 203 -0.23 5.92 21.88
N LEU A 204 -0.82 5.91 20.69
CA LEU A 204 -0.54 6.92 19.67
C LEU A 204 -1.28 8.25 19.95
N PRO A 205 -0.75 9.39 19.46
CA PRO A 205 -1.39 10.69 19.64
C PRO A 205 -2.85 10.68 19.14
N GLU A 206 -3.73 11.30 19.92
CA GLU A 206 -5.14 11.42 19.55
C GLU A 206 -5.40 12.58 18.59
N ASN A 207 -4.83 13.75 18.86
CA ASN A 207 -5.08 14.94 18.04
C ASN A 207 -4.16 14.95 16.81
N PRO A 208 -4.72 14.78 15.59
CA PRO A 208 -3.91 14.76 14.37
C PRO A 208 -3.28 16.13 14.00
N ASP A 209 -3.73 17.23 14.64
CA ASP A 209 -3.18 18.55 14.43
C ASP A 209 -2.00 18.86 15.39
N ASN A 210 -1.76 17.99 16.38
CA ASN A 210 -0.67 18.13 17.35
C ASN A 210 0.49 17.18 17.11
N VAL A 211 0.52 16.46 15.99
CA VAL A 211 1.70 15.67 15.62
C VAL A 211 2.82 16.58 15.17
N ASN A 212 4.04 16.30 15.64
CA ASN A 212 5.21 17.15 15.37
C ASN A 212 5.62 17.17 13.89
N GLU A 213 5.24 16.14 13.14
CA GLU A 213 5.61 15.95 11.74
C GLU A 213 4.41 15.47 10.92
N VAL A 214 4.24 16.06 9.75
CA VAL A 214 3.19 15.64 8.80
C VAL A 214 3.42 14.17 8.39
N GLY A 215 2.36 13.41 8.33
CA GLY A 215 2.41 11.98 7.96
C GLY A 215 2.66 11.02 9.13
N LYS A 216 2.93 11.51 10.34
CA LYS A 216 3.01 10.66 11.54
C LYS A 216 1.67 9.98 11.85
N LEU A 217 1.78 8.77 12.38
CA LEU A 217 0.63 7.99 12.81
C LEU A 217 -0.08 8.63 14.00
N THR A 218 -1.40 8.55 13.96
CA THR A 218 -2.26 8.84 15.10
C THR A 218 -3.06 7.60 15.49
N LYS A 219 -3.68 7.60 16.67
CA LYS A 219 -4.56 6.49 17.09
C LYS A 219 -5.61 6.15 16.04
N TRP A 220 -6.04 7.13 15.27
CA TRP A 220 -7.11 6.96 14.27
C TRP A 220 -6.68 6.10 13.08
N ALA A 221 -5.40 6.14 12.70
CA ALA A 221 -4.85 5.24 11.70
C ALA A 221 -4.82 3.79 12.22
N ALA A 222 -4.48 3.60 13.51
CA ALA A 222 -4.51 2.30 14.13
C ALA A 222 -5.95 1.74 14.24
N ILE A 223 -6.91 2.57 14.65
CA ILE A 223 -8.33 2.16 14.74
C ILE A 223 -8.93 1.89 13.36
N GLN A 224 -8.58 2.66 12.33
CA GLN A 224 -8.98 2.40 10.95
C GLN A 224 -8.51 1.00 10.50
N LEU A 225 -7.22 0.70 10.68
CA LEU A 225 -6.68 -0.61 10.33
C LEU A 225 -7.27 -1.73 11.21
N LEU A 226 -7.51 -1.45 12.49
CA LEU A 226 -8.16 -2.38 13.41
C LEU A 226 -9.59 -2.74 12.96
N SER A 227 -10.35 -1.77 12.44
CA SER A 227 -11.66 -2.04 11.85
C SER A 227 -11.57 -3.02 10.69
N GLU A 228 -10.59 -2.87 9.80
CA GLU A 228 -10.36 -3.81 8.70
C GLU A 228 -9.95 -5.20 9.22
N VAL A 229 -9.06 -5.26 10.22
CA VAL A 229 -8.60 -6.54 10.79
C VAL A 229 -9.74 -7.28 11.50
N TYR A 230 -10.64 -6.56 12.18
CA TYR A 230 -11.85 -7.17 12.74
C TYR A 230 -12.78 -7.75 11.66
N LEU A 231 -12.94 -7.07 10.51
CA LEU A 231 -13.66 -7.63 9.36
C LEU A 231 -13.01 -8.93 8.86
N MET A 232 -11.68 -8.96 8.76
CA MET A 232 -10.93 -10.17 8.38
C MET A 232 -11.12 -11.33 9.37
N ALA A 233 -11.24 -11.00 10.65
CA ALA A 233 -11.43 -11.96 11.74
C ALA A 233 -12.91 -12.37 11.94
N GLY A 234 -13.84 -11.83 11.14
CA GLY A 234 -15.28 -12.08 11.30
C GLY A 234 -15.90 -11.48 12.57
N GLN A 235 -15.19 -10.53 13.22
CA GLN A 235 -15.65 -9.82 14.43
C GLN A 235 -16.37 -8.52 14.05
N TYR A 236 -17.52 -8.67 13.40
CA TYR A 236 -18.22 -7.57 12.71
C TYR A 236 -18.73 -6.48 13.66
N ASP A 237 -19.16 -6.85 14.86
CA ASP A 237 -19.57 -5.91 15.92
C ASP A 237 -18.42 -4.99 16.34
N LYS A 238 -17.21 -5.55 16.49
CA LYS A 238 -16.01 -4.78 16.82
C LYS A 238 -15.52 -3.94 15.66
N ALA A 239 -15.65 -4.45 14.43
CA ALA A 239 -15.34 -3.69 13.23
C ALA A 239 -16.23 -2.44 13.09
N GLU A 240 -17.55 -2.60 13.33
CA GLU A 240 -18.49 -1.47 13.39
C GLU A 240 -18.11 -0.48 14.47
N ALA A 241 -17.83 -0.96 15.70
CA ALA A 241 -17.46 -0.11 16.82
C ALA A 241 -16.18 0.68 16.54
N ALA A 242 -15.15 0.05 15.95
CA ALA A 242 -13.90 0.70 15.59
C ALA A 242 -14.11 1.77 14.49
N ALA A 243 -14.85 1.45 13.43
CA ALA A 243 -15.16 2.42 12.38
C ALA A 243 -15.94 3.64 12.95
N LYS A 244 -16.91 3.41 13.84
CA LYS A 244 -17.64 4.48 14.51
C LYS A 244 -16.75 5.36 15.38
N GLN A 245 -15.76 4.81 16.07
CA GLN A 245 -14.82 5.63 16.85
C GLN A 245 -14.10 6.65 15.96
N VAL A 246 -13.65 6.26 14.75
CA VAL A 246 -13.01 7.18 13.81
C VAL A 246 -14.02 8.22 13.29
N ILE A 247 -15.23 7.80 12.96
CA ILE A 247 -16.28 8.69 12.44
C ILE A 247 -16.70 9.73 13.47
N ASP A 248 -16.89 9.30 14.71
CA ASP A 248 -17.48 10.11 15.78
C ASP A 248 -16.43 10.95 16.56
N CYS A 249 -15.13 10.82 16.24
CA CYS A 249 -14.05 11.49 16.99
C CYS A 249 -14.02 13.02 16.85
N GLY A 250 -14.68 13.57 15.84
CA GLY A 250 -14.73 15.02 15.58
C GLY A 250 -13.52 15.62 14.86
N TYR A 251 -12.46 14.85 14.64
CA TYR A 251 -11.25 15.35 13.95
C TYR A 251 -11.35 15.28 12.41
N PHE A 252 -12.21 14.43 11.88
CA PHE A 252 -12.31 14.18 10.44
C PHE A 252 -13.70 14.51 9.92
N ARG A 253 -13.78 14.96 8.67
CA ARG A 253 -15.04 15.13 7.93
C ARG A 253 -14.82 14.89 6.45
N LEU A 254 -15.84 14.40 5.76
CA LEU A 254 -15.81 14.35 4.29
C LEU A 254 -15.72 15.77 3.73
N MET A 255 -14.90 15.91 2.68
CA MET A 255 -14.73 17.20 2.03
C MET A 255 -15.95 17.53 1.17
N THR A 256 -16.59 18.64 1.45
CA THR A 256 -17.79 19.14 0.75
C THR A 256 -17.59 20.48 0.08
N GLU A 257 -16.46 21.15 0.36
CA GLU A 257 -16.09 22.46 -0.18
C GLU A 257 -14.71 22.40 -0.80
N ARG A 258 -14.50 23.18 -1.86
CA ARG A 258 -13.22 23.33 -2.54
C ARG A 258 -12.13 23.82 -1.58
N PHE A 259 -10.93 23.25 -1.66
CA PHE A 259 -9.83 23.55 -0.73
C PHE A 259 -8.45 23.43 -1.41
N GLY A 260 -7.41 23.81 -0.67
CA GLY A 260 -6.02 23.64 -1.05
C GLY A 260 -5.58 24.45 -2.28
N VAL A 261 -4.61 23.91 -3.02
CA VAL A 261 -4.12 24.53 -4.25
C VAL A 261 -5.21 24.50 -5.32
N ASN A 262 -5.22 25.52 -6.18
CA ASN A 262 -6.14 25.62 -7.32
C ASN A 262 -7.65 25.61 -6.97
N LYS A 263 -8.04 25.84 -5.70
CA LYS A 263 -9.46 25.87 -5.30
C LYS A 263 -10.30 26.90 -6.08
N SER A 264 -9.67 27.93 -6.64
CA SER A 264 -10.32 28.96 -7.45
C SER A 264 -10.34 28.60 -8.95
N ALA A 265 -9.61 27.56 -9.37
CA ALA A 265 -9.62 27.08 -10.76
C ALA A 265 -10.82 26.15 -11.00
N PRO A 266 -11.19 25.89 -12.26
CA PRO A 266 -12.20 24.88 -12.58
C PRO A 266 -11.85 23.50 -12.00
N GLY A 267 -12.78 22.86 -11.29
CA GLY A 267 -12.60 21.59 -10.61
C GLY A 267 -13.81 21.25 -9.72
N ASP A 268 -13.69 20.19 -8.96
CA ASP A 268 -14.66 19.80 -7.93
C ASP A 268 -13.93 19.37 -6.65
N VAL A 269 -14.68 19.25 -5.56
CA VAL A 269 -14.10 18.93 -4.24
C VAL A 269 -13.48 17.53 -4.20
N PHE A 270 -13.97 16.57 -4.98
CA PHE A 270 -13.41 15.23 -5.03
C PHE A 270 -12.06 15.23 -5.74
N SER A 271 -11.97 15.88 -6.89
CA SER A 271 -10.71 15.99 -7.62
C SER A 271 -9.65 16.82 -6.88
N ASP A 272 -10.07 17.82 -6.08
CA ASP A 272 -9.15 18.61 -5.26
C ASP A 272 -8.30 17.75 -4.31
N MET A 273 -8.86 16.67 -3.74
CA MET A 273 -8.13 15.78 -2.83
C MET A 273 -6.90 15.14 -3.47
N PHE A 274 -6.90 15.00 -4.80
CA PHE A 274 -5.85 14.31 -5.55
C PHE A 274 -4.91 15.26 -6.30
N LEU A 275 -5.08 16.58 -6.17
CA LEU A 275 -4.09 17.54 -6.65
C LEU A 275 -2.84 17.47 -5.78
N GLU A 276 -1.68 17.64 -6.40
CA GLU A 276 -0.40 17.69 -5.68
C GLU A 276 -0.47 18.75 -4.56
N TYR A 277 0.06 18.42 -3.39
CA TYR A 277 0.04 19.20 -2.14
C TYR A 277 -1.30 19.26 -1.39
N ASN A 278 -2.37 18.63 -1.87
CA ASN A 278 -3.69 18.67 -1.20
C ASN A 278 -3.97 17.44 -0.32
N GLN A 279 -3.04 16.52 -0.17
CA GLN A 279 -3.26 15.25 0.53
C GLN A 279 -3.30 15.44 2.05
N ASN A 280 -2.59 16.42 2.56
CA ASN A 280 -2.37 16.62 3.99
C ASN A 280 -3.41 17.54 4.65
N ARG A 281 -3.63 17.36 5.95
CA ARG A 281 -4.50 18.24 6.77
C ARG A 281 -4.05 19.69 6.74
N THR A 282 -2.76 19.94 6.65
CA THR A 282 -2.18 21.30 6.53
C THR A 282 -2.63 22.04 5.27
N ALA A 283 -3.02 21.32 4.23
CA ALA A 283 -3.63 21.89 3.03
C ALA A 283 -5.16 22.12 3.15
N GLY A 284 -5.75 21.73 4.27
CA GLY A 284 -7.19 21.79 4.53
C GLY A 284 -7.94 20.49 4.22
N ASN A 285 -7.25 19.40 3.90
CA ASN A 285 -7.88 18.09 3.68
C ASN A 285 -8.25 17.43 5.01
N MET A 286 -9.49 17.67 5.46
CA MET A 286 -9.97 17.13 6.73
C MET A 286 -10.51 15.69 6.61
N GLU A 287 -10.46 15.10 5.40
CA GLU A 287 -10.88 13.72 5.18
C GLU A 287 -9.74 12.71 5.42
N THR A 288 -8.50 13.16 5.32
CA THR A 288 -7.33 12.29 5.43
C THR A 288 -7.04 11.87 6.86
N ILE A 289 -6.81 10.57 7.07
CA ILE A 289 -6.49 9.96 8.37
C ILE A 289 -4.99 9.65 8.47
N TRP A 290 -4.41 9.07 7.41
CA TRP A 290 -2.98 8.81 7.31
C TRP A 290 -2.48 9.02 5.89
N VAL A 291 -1.39 9.78 5.76
CA VAL A 291 -0.77 10.13 4.48
C VAL A 291 0.69 9.69 4.50
N MET A 292 1.06 8.87 3.54
CA MET A 292 2.47 8.56 3.28
C MET A 292 3.10 9.73 2.53
N GLN A 293 4.18 10.27 3.10
CA GLN A 293 4.88 11.42 2.57
C GLN A 293 5.89 10.99 1.52
N LEU A 294 5.78 11.56 0.32
CA LEU A 294 6.74 11.38 -0.77
C LEU A 294 7.30 12.75 -1.17
N GLU A 295 8.60 12.81 -1.43
CA GLU A 295 9.26 14.05 -1.84
C GLU A 295 10.22 13.78 -2.98
N TYR A 296 10.10 14.57 -4.05
CA TYR A 296 10.94 14.43 -5.23
C TYR A 296 12.42 14.63 -4.91
N ASN A 297 13.25 13.67 -5.31
CA ASN A 297 14.71 13.71 -5.21
C ASN A 297 15.25 14.00 -3.81
N THR A 298 14.52 13.58 -2.77
CA THR A 298 14.89 13.75 -1.37
C THR A 298 15.32 12.42 -0.76
N PRO A 299 16.51 12.32 -0.13
CA PRO A 299 16.91 11.09 0.55
C PRO A 299 15.86 10.63 1.57
N GLY A 300 15.45 9.37 1.49
CA GLY A 300 14.39 8.81 2.32
C GLY A 300 12.97 9.24 1.92
N GLY A 301 12.80 10.15 0.96
CA GLY A 301 11.51 10.65 0.49
C GLY A 301 10.84 9.81 -0.62
N GLY A 302 11.47 8.71 -1.01
CA GLY A 302 11.18 7.99 -2.24
C GLY A 302 12.13 8.46 -3.35
N GLY A 303 12.56 7.59 -4.23
CA GLY A 303 13.48 7.94 -5.30
C GLY A 303 12.84 8.82 -6.37
N SER A 304 13.67 9.35 -7.25
CA SER A 304 13.21 10.24 -8.33
C SER A 304 12.26 9.57 -9.32
N ASN A 305 12.22 8.24 -9.42
CA ASN A 305 11.44 7.52 -10.43
C ASN A 305 10.99 6.12 -9.96
N GLU A 306 10.71 5.95 -8.68
CA GLU A 306 10.41 4.63 -8.09
C GLU A 306 8.93 4.27 -8.13
N ASP A 307 8.03 5.19 -7.81
CA ASP A 307 6.58 4.98 -7.89
C ASP A 307 6.07 5.20 -9.32
N TRP A 308 5.60 4.15 -9.96
CA TRP A 308 5.08 4.18 -11.33
C TRP A 308 3.56 4.21 -11.43
N THR A 309 2.83 4.55 -10.39
CA THR A 309 1.36 4.57 -10.44
C THR A 309 0.82 5.50 -11.55
N LYS A 310 1.49 6.64 -11.79
CA LYS A 310 1.17 7.48 -12.95
C LYS A 310 1.30 6.71 -14.26
N ARG A 311 2.41 5.98 -14.44
CA ARG A 311 2.61 5.15 -15.65
C ARG A 311 1.57 4.05 -15.77
N ALA A 312 1.08 3.56 -14.65
CA ALA A 312 0.09 2.50 -14.65
C ALA A 312 -1.25 2.96 -15.20
N TRP A 313 -1.77 4.07 -14.70
CA TRP A 313 -3.15 4.52 -14.97
C TRP A 313 -3.28 5.42 -16.20
N VAL A 314 -2.28 6.26 -16.50
CA VAL A 314 -2.36 7.20 -17.62
C VAL A 314 -2.12 6.46 -18.95
N PRO A 315 -2.99 6.65 -19.96
CA PRO A 315 -2.83 6.10 -21.30
C PRO A 315 -1.48 6.48 -21.95
N LYS A 316 -1.02 5.66 -22.88
CA LYS A 316 0.18 5.91 -23.67
C LYS A 316 -0.12 6.87 -24.84
N TYR A 317 -0.81 7.99 -24.56
CA TYR A 317 -1.38 8.91 -25.55
C TYR A 317 -0.34 9.47 -26.53
N TRP A 318 0.87 9.70 -26.05
CA TRP A 318 2.00 10.21 -26.82
C TRP A 318 2.48 9.26 -27.94
N ASN A 319 1.94 8.04 -27.99
CA ASN A 319 2.18 7.07 -29.05
C ASN A 319 1.27 7.32 -30.28
N GLU A 320 0.23 8.15 -30.14
CA GLU A 320 -0.62 8.54 -31.25
C GLU A 320 -0.09 9.80 -31.93
N THR A 321 -0.13 9.82 -33.26
CA THR A 321 0.20 11.02 -34.06
C THR A 321 -0.66 12.19 -33.58
N GLY A 322 -0.05 13.34 -33.35
CA GLY A 322 -0.76 14.55 -32.90
C GLY A 322 -0.65 14.80 -31.39
N PHE A 323 -0.04 13.90 -30.64
CA PHE A 323 0.26 14.14 -29.23
C PHE A 323 1.75 14.29 -28.96
N VAL A 324 2.07 15.12 -27.97
CA VAL A 324 3.37 15.19 -27.29
C VAL A 324 3.15 15.05 -25.80
N LEU A 325 4.16 14.56 -25.11
CA LEU A 325 4.14 14.42 -23.64
C LEU A 325 3.91 15.78 -22.97
N CYS A 326 2.98 15.84 -22.01
CA CYS A 326 2.79 17.02 -21.18
C CYS A 326 2.06 16.69 -19.88
N ASP A 327 2.28 17.50 -18.84
CA ASP A 327 1.69 17.31 -17.51
C ASP A 327 0.17 17.53 -17.50
N SER A 328 -0.35 18.42 -18.32
CA SER A 328 -1.80 18.67 -18.43
C SER A 328 -2.60 17.46 -18.95
N LEU A 329 -1.95 16.51 -19.62
CA LEU A 329 -2.55 15.23 -20.02
C LEU A 329 -2.26 14.08 -19.03
N GLY A 330 -1.69 14.38 -17.88
CA GLY A 330 -1.39 13.41 -16.82
C GLY A 330 0.08 12.96 -16.79
N GLY A 331 0.93 13.53 -17.64
CA GLY A 331 2.35 13.21 -17.72
C GLY A 331 2.63 11.95 -18.54
N ARG A 332 3.78 11.31 -18.31
CA ARG A 332 4.23 10.13 -19.07
C ARG A 332 3.49 8.85 -18.64
N GLY A 333 2.34 8.61 -19.27
CA GLY A 333 1.60 7.36 -19.13
C GLY A 333 2.21 6.22 -19.94
N LEU A 334 2.03 4.98 -19.47
CA LEU A 334 2.39 3.75 -20.19
C LEU A 334 1.22 2.75 -20.23
N ALA A 335 0.07 3.09 -19.63
CA ALA A 335 -1.08 2.18 -19.56
C ALA A 335 -0.70 0.76 -19.12
N GLN A 336 0.04 0.63 -18.00
CA GLN A 336 0.36 -0.70 -17.47
C GLN A 336 -0.90 -1.49 -17.11
N ILE A 337 -1.95 -0.76 -16.72
CA ILE A 337 -3.31 -1.28 -16.54
C ILE A 337 -4.32 -0.44 -17.32
N VAL A 338 -5.41 -1.07 -17.68
CA VAL A 338 -6.51 -0.47 -18.45
C VAL A 338 -7.83 -0.78 -17.73
N PRO A 339 -8.69 0.21 -17.45
CA PRO A 339 -9.97 -0.03 -16.80
C PRO A 339 -10.92 -0.82 -17.71
N PHE A 340 -11.78 -1.65 -17.09
CA PHE A 340 -12.85 -2.29 -17.83
C PHE A 340 -13.98 -1.30 -18.16
N LYS A 341 -14.54 -1.40 -19.35
CA LYS A 341 -15.61 -0.52 -19.85
C LYS A 341 -16.87 -0.56 -18.99
N TRP A 342 -17.18 -1.69 -18.34
CA TRP A 342 -18.41 -1.89 -17.59
C TRP A 342 -18.61 -0.88 -16.45
N TRP A 343 -17.54 -0.29 -15.92
CA TRP A 343 -17.64 0.72 -14.87
C TRP A 343 -17.19 2.13 -15.32
N ILE A 344 -16.22 2.26 -16.25
CA ILE A 344 -15.68 3.57 -16.62
C ILE A 344 -16.43 4.23 -17.76
N GLU A 345 -17.08 3.46 -18.64
CA GLU A 345 -17.90 3.94 -19.77
C GLU A 345 -19.40 3.73 -19.58
N SER A 346 -19.83 2.92 -18.61
CA SER A 346 -21.24 2.65 -18.39
C SER A 346 -21.98 3.91 -17.95
N GLU A 347 -23.03 4.26 -18.67
CA GLU A 347 -23.91 5.40 -18.35
C GLU A 347 -24.66 5.19 -17.04
N ASP A 348 -24.92 3.93 -16.67
CA ASP A 348 -25.68 3.58 -15.46
C ASP A 348 -24.80 3.42 -14.21
N PHE A 349 -23.47 3.33 -14.36
CA PHE A 349 -22.59 3.08 -13.21
C PHE A 349 -22.51 4.29 -12.28
N TYR A 350 -22.47 5.49 -12.84
CA TYR A 350 -22.49 6.75 -12.09
C TYR A 350 -23.80 7.50 -12.34
N ALA A 351 -24.37 8.07 -11.30
CA ALA A 351 -25.47 9.01 -11.49
C ALA A 351 -25.00 10.28 -12.21
N PRO A 352 -25.83 10.95 -13.01
CA PRO A 352 -25.44 12.18 -13.73
C PRO A 352 -24.92 13.29 -12.82
N THR A 353 -25.33 13.31 -11.55
CA THR A 353 -24.93 14.31 -10.54
C THR A 353 -23.69 13.90 -9.74
N ASP A 354 -23.16 12.69 -9.95
CA ASP A 354 -22.02 12.16 -9.19
C ASP A 354 -20.72 12.84 -9.63
N ILE A 355 -20.13 13.68 -8.76
CA ILE A 355 -18.90 14.42 -9.07
C ILE A 355 -17.67 13.51 -9.29
N ARG A 356 -17.71 12.26 -8.81
CA ARG A 356 -16.64 11.28 -9.05
C ARG A 356 -16.57 10.84 -10.52
N ASN A 357 -17.64 11.12 -11.29
CA ASN A 357 -17.73 10.94 -12.74
C ASN A 357 -17.43 12.22 -13.53
N SER A 358 -17.06 13.30 -12.86
CA SER A 358 -16.76 14.57 -13.51
C SER A 358 -15.55 14.45 -14.45
N LYS A 359 -15.44 15.39 -15.40
CA LYS A 359 -14.26 15.48 -16.27
C LYS A 359 -12.95 15.75 -15.53
N TYR A 360 -13.03 16.17 -14.26
CA TYR A 360 -11.89 16.40 -13.39
C TYR A 360 -11.43 15.13 -12.67
N SER A 361 -12.31 14.15 -12.52
CA SER A 361 -12.05 12.87 -11.85
C SER A 361 -11.82 11.72 -12.83
N ILE A 362 -12.54 11.72 -13.96
CA ILE A 362 -12.34 10.77 -15.07
C ILE A 362 -12.14 11.57 -16.36
N LYS A 363 -10.95 11.47 -16.92
CA LYS A 363 -10.60 12.10 -18.18
C LYS A 363 -11.12 11.25 -19.34
N ARG A 364 -12.08 11.78 -20.09
CA ARG A 364 -12.64 11.15 -21.29
C ARG A 364 -12.33 11.91 -22.56
N ASP A 365 -12.12 13.23 -22.44
CA ASP A 365 -11.83 14.09 -23.59
C ASP A 365 -10.33 14.28 -23.75
N TRP A 366 -9.83 13.91 -24.91
CA TRP A 366 -8.45 14.03 -25.32
C TRP A 366 -8.34 14.96 -26.51
N TYR A 367 -7.48 15.96 -26.44
CA TYR A 367 -7.27 16.92 -27.51
C TYR A 367 -5.81 16.88 -27.95
N TYR A 368 -5.58 16.79 -29.24
CA TYR A 368 -4.24 16.77 -29.81
C TYR A 368 -3.48 18.04 -29.44
N ASN A 369 -2.25 17.88 -28.96
CA ASN A 369 -1.45 18.98 -28.42
C ASN A 369 -0.09 19.16 -29.09
N ASN A 370 0.15 18.48 -30.26
CA ASN A 370 1.40 18.58 -30.99
C ASN A 370 1.32 19.68 -32.06
N PRO A 371 2.01 20.82 -31.89
CA PRO A 371 2.00 21.90 -32.88
C PRO A 371 2.67 21.51 -34.20
N ALA A 372 3.48 20.44 -34.23
CA ALA A 372 4.08 19.94 -35.48
C ALA A 372 3.07 19.22 -36.39
N THR A 373 1.85 18.97 -35.94
CA THR A 373 0.74 18.41 -36.71
C THR A 373 -0.44 19.40 -36.73
N PRO A 374 -0.33 20.52 -37.45
CA PRO A 374 -1.30 21.61 -37.36
C PRO A 374 -2.71 21.21 -37.81
N GLU A 375 -2.82 20.18 -38.65
CA GLU A 375 -4.11 19.64 -39.11
C GLU A 375 -4.88 18.90 -37.99
N LEU A 376 -4.20 18.46 -36.94
CA LEU A 376 -4.79 17.79 -35.76
C LEU A 376 -4.86 18.70 -34.55
N PHE A 377 -3.93 19.65 -34.44
CA PHE A 377 -3.75 20.48 -33.24
C PHE A 377 -5.05 21.12 -32.74
N GLY A 378 -5.36 20.90 -31.44
CA GLY A 378 -6.55 21.41 -30.78
C GLY A 378 -7.86 20.67 -31.13
N LYS A 379 -7.84 19.72 -32.06
CA LYS A 379 -9.01 18.87 -32.31
C LYS A 379 -9.13 17.76 -31.30
N LYS A 380 -10.35 17.30 -31.05
CA LYS A 380 -10.64 16.15 -30.22
C LYS A 380 -10.13 14.87 -30.88
N CYS A 381 -9.45 14.03 -30.09
CA CYS A 381 -9.12 12.67 -30.48
C CYS A 381 -10.28 11.75 -30.09
N GLU A 382 -10.83 11.04 -31.04
CA GLU A 382 -11.92 10.10 -30.80
C GLU A 382 -11.37 8.82 -30.12
N ILE A 383 -12.04 8.37 -29.05
CA ILE A 383 -11.77 7.10 -28.43
C ILE A 383 -12.46 6.01 -29.23
N THR A 384 -11.68 5.09 -29.78
CA THR A 384 -12.15 3.98 -30.60
C THR A 384 -11.69 2.64 -30.04
N GLU A 385 -12.23 1.53 -30.53
CA GLU A 385 -11.72 0.20 -30.20
C GLU A 385 -10.23 0.04 -30.56
N GLU A 386 -9.77 0.74 -31.58
CA GLU A 386 -8.36 0.73 -31.99
C GLU A 386 -7.47 1.44 -30.97
N THR A 387 -7.81 2.69 -30.56
CA THR A 387 -7.03 3.42 -29.55
C THR A 387 -7.05 2.73 -28.20
N TRP A 388 -8.19 2.10 -27.87
CA TRP A 388 -8.32 1.31 -26.65
C TRP A 388 -7.43 0.06 -26.68
N SER A 389 -7.46 -0.71 -27.76
CA SER A 389 -6.65 -1.92 -27.91
C SER A 389 -5.14 -1.64 -27.97
N LYS A 390 -4.74 -0.47 -28.51
CA LYS A 390 -3.36 0.03 -28.48
C LYS A 390 -2.95 0.60 -27.12
N CYS A 391 -3.90 0.73 -26.17
CA CYS A 391 -3.70 1.37 -24.88
C CYS A 391 -3.19 2.82 -25.01
N SER A 392 -3.50 3.48 -26.11
CA SER A 392 -3.01 4.82 -26.44
C SER A 392 -3.95 5.92 -25.96
N VAL A 393 -5.26 5.77 -26.15
CA VAL A 393 -6.27 6.74 -25.68
C VAL A 393 -7.51 5.99 -25.21
N PHE A 394 -7.87 6.18 -23.95
CA PHE A 394 -9.06 5.62 -23.31
C PHE A 394 -9.45 6.46 -22.09
N PRO A 395 -10.69 6.34 -21.53
CA PRO A 395 -11.06 6.99 -20.29
C PRO A 395 -10.19 6.55 -19.14
N THR A 396 -9.68 7.50 -18.34
CA THR A 396 -8.82 7.17 -17.20
C THR A 396 -9.10 8.06 -16.00
N ILE A 397 -8.84 7.53 -14.79
CA ILE A 397 -8.91 8.32 -13.55
C ILE A 397 -7.74 9.30 -13.48
N THR A 398 -7.99 10.46 -12.88
CA THR A 398 -6.98 11.53 -12.75
C THR A 398 -6.26 11.53 -11.41
N LYS A 399 -6.67 10.67 -10.47
CA LYS A 399 -6.12 10.60 -9.11
C LYS A 399 -4.60 10.53 -9.05
N PHE A 400 -3.97 9.91 -10.05
CA PHE A 400 -2.52 9.67 -10.10
C PHE A 400 -1.79 10.53 -11.13
N ASN A 401 -2.45 11.52 -11.74
CA ASN A 401 -1.79 12.50 -12.58
C ASN A 401 -0.73 13.25 -11.75
N TYR A 402 0.45 13.45 -12.32
CA TYR A 402 1.56 14.10 -11.64
C TYR A 402 2.41 14.89 -12.61
N GLY A 403 2.68 16.15 -12.25
CA GLY A 403 3.46 17.08 -13.05
C GLY A 403 4.96 16.95 -12.76
N LYS A 404 5.74 16.67 -13.75
CA LYS A 404 7.22 16.75 -13.86
C LYS A 404 7.67 16.40 -15.29
N THR A 405 6.74 15.97 -16.12
CA THR A 405 7.05 15.54 -17.49
C THR A 405 7.37 16.74 -18.40
N ASP A 406 6.85 17.93 -18.09
CA ASP A 406 7.17 19.15 -18.80
C ASP A 406 8.62 19.58 -18.53
N ASP A 407 9.14 19.33 -17.31
CA ASP A 407 10.54 19.60 -16.94
C ASP A 407 11.47 18.49 -17.49
N ASP A 408 11.03 17.22 -17.42
CA ASP A 408 11.74 16.04 -17.91
C ASP A 408 10.78 15.09 -18.63
N PRO A 409 10.73 15.09 -19.97
CA PRO A 409 9.86 14.21 -20.74
C PRO A 409 10.07 12.71 -20.49
N SER A 410 11.21 12.32 -19.94
CA SER A 410 11.49 10.92 -19.56
C SER A 410 10.91 10.53 -18.21
N TYR A 411 10.55 11.52 -17.37
CA TYR A 411 10.12 11.30 -16.00
C TYR A 411 8.77 10.56 -15.94
N GLY A 412 8.80 9.38 -15.37
CA GLY A 412 7.61 8.53 -15.24
C GLY A 412 7.18 8.28 -13.81
N GLY A 413 7.91 8.80 -12.81
CA GLY A 413 7.60 8.62 -11.41
C GLY A 413 6.40 9.45 -10.92
N ASN A 414 5.96 9.15 -9.71
CA ASN A 414 4.95 9.90 -8.99
C ASN A 414 5.44 10.11 -7.55
N ASN A 415 5.69 11.36 -7.17
CA ASN A 415 6.15 11.72 -5.82
C ASN A 415 5.09 12.52 -5.06
N LYS A 416 3.85 12.47 -5.52
CA LYS A 416 2.72 13.05 -4.79
C LYS A 416 2.41 12.20 -3.57
N ASP A 417 2.19 12.84 -2.42
CA ASP A 417 1.78 12.20 -1.19
C ASP A 417 0.60 11.26 -1.38
N ARG A 418 0.55 10.17 -0.62
CA ARG A 418 -0.48 9.14 -0.72
C ARG A 418 -1.39 9.16 0.49
N MET A 419 -2.66 9.49 0.30
CA MET A 419 -3.69 9.25 1.30
C MET A 419 -3.87 7.74 1.46
N LYS A 420 -3.26 7.15 2.49
CA LYS A 420 -3.34 5.70 2.73
C LYS A 420 -4.65 5.32 3.39
N PHE A 421 -5.12 6.17 4.32
CA PHE A 421 -6.43 6.03 4.94
C PHE A 421 -7.17 7.37 4.90
N ARG A 422 -8.45 7.34 4.55
CA ARG A 422 -9.34 8.49 4.57
C ARG A 422 -10.76 8.12 4.99
N LEU A 423 -11.48 9.08 5.53
CA LEU A 423 -12.77 8.88 6.20
C LEU A 423 -13.84 8.20 5.32
N ALA A 424 -13.84 8.44 4.01
CA ALA A 424 -14.78 7.75 3.12
C ALA A 424 -14.61 6.24 3.16
N GLU A 425 -13.37 5.73 3.24
CA GLU A 425 -13.13 4.31 3.42
C GLU A 425 -13.69 3.81 4.76
N THR A 426 -13.56 4.60 5.85
CA THR A 426 -14.11 4.24 7.15
C THR A 426 -15.63 4.04 7.10
N TYR A 427 -16.35 4.91 6.38
CA TYR A 427 -17.79 4.72 6.16
C TYR A 427 -18.10 3.44 5.37
N LEU A 428 -17.26 3.09 4.39
CA LEU A 428 -17.47 1.86 3.61
C LEU A 428 -17.07 0.59 4.40
N LEU A 429 -16.11 0.66 5.33
CA LEU A 429 -15.84 -0.41 6.29
C LEU A 429 -17.00 -0.58 7.28
N LEU A 430 -17.57 0.53 7.77
CA LEU A 430 -18.78 0.52 8.60
C LEU A 430 -19.95 -0.16 7.87
N ALA A 431 -20.17 0.20 6.60
CA ALA A 431 -21.21 -0.40 5.78
C ALA A 431 -20.99 -1.91 5.60
N GLU A 432 -19.73 -2.34 5.35
CA GLU A 432 -19.37 -3.76 5.25
C GLU A 432 -19.68 -4.50 6.54
N ALA A 433 -19.26 -3.97 7.70
CA ALA A 433 -19.53 -4.57 9.00
C ALA A 433 -21.03 -4.77 9.24
N ARG A 434 -21.83 -3.74 8.93
CA ARG A 434 -23.30 -3.78 9.07
C ARG A 434 -23.96 -4.77 8.11
N LEU A 435 -23.51 -4.87 6.86
CA LEU A 435 -23.99 -5.88 5.91
C LEU A 435 -23.72 -7.28 6.39
N GLN A 436 -22.53 -7.54 6.93
CA GLN A 436 -22.16 -8.85 7.48
C GLN A 436 -23.00 -9.23 8.71
N GLN A 437 -23.53 -8.26 9.42
CA GLN A 437 -24.47 -8.44 10.55
C GLN A 437 -25.94 -8.51 10.10
N GLY A 438 -26.24 -8.37 8.80
CA GLY A 438 -27.60 -8.32 8.29
C GLY A 438 -28.31 -6.97 8.50
N ASN A 439 -27.62 -5.95 8.99
CA ASN A 439 -28.16 -4.61 9.20
C ASN A 439 -28.10 -3.78 7.90
N THR A 440 -28.98 -4.09 6.95
CA THR A 440 -29.01 -3.42 5.63
C THR A 440 -29.42 -1.94 5.73
N GLN A 441 -30.28 -1.58 6.70
CA GLN A 441 -30.65 -0.17 6.93
C GLN A 441 -29.43 0.65 7.36
N GLY A 442 -28.72 0.20 8.37
CA GLY A 442 -27.52 0.88 8.83
C GLY A 442 -26.40 0.91 7.79
N ALA A 443 -26.30 -0.11 6.95
CA ALA A 443 -25.36 -0.14 5.83
C ALA A 443 -25.72 0.91 4.77
N ALA A 444 -27.00 1.01 4.39
CA ALA A 444 -27.47 2.05 3.47
C ALA A 444 -27.16 3.45 4.00
N GLU A 445 -27.40 3.70 5.29
CA GLU A 445 -27.07 4.98 5.94
C GLU A 445 -25.59 5.33 5.80
N ALA A 446 -24.68 4.37 6.08
CA ALA A 446 -23.24 4.61 5.97
C ALA A 446 -22.80 4.87 4.51
N ILE A 447 -23.32 4.11 3.55
CA ILE A 447 -23.07 4.31 2.11
C ILE A 447 -23.60 5.69 1.67
N ASN A 448 -24.78 6.07 2.13
CA ASN A 448 -25.43 7.33 1.74
C ASN A 448 -24.66 8.57 2.20
N VAL A 449 -23.89 8.50 3.29
CA VAL A 449 -23.00 9.61 3.68
C VAL A 449 -21.98 9.90 2.57
N VAL A 450 -21.34 8.86 2.02
CA VAL A 450 -20.37 8.99 0.93
C VAL A 450 -21.06 9.46 -0.36
N ARG A 451 -22.21 8.87 -0.68
CA ARG A 451 -22.99 9.22 -1.87
C ARG A 451 -23.50 10.67 -1.84
N LYS A 452 -23.97 11.12 -0.69
CA LYS A 452 -24.41 12.51 -0.50
C LYS A 452 -23.28 13.51 -0.74
N ARG A 453 -22.07 13.25 -0.20
CA ARG A 453 -20.90 14.06 -0.49
C ARG A 453 -20.60 14.12 -1.98
N ALA A 454 -20.75 13.01 -2.67
CA ALA A 454 -20.52 12.90 -4.11
C ALA A 454 -21.66 13.49 -4.98
N GLY A 455 -22.77 13.94 -4.39
CA GLY A 455 -23.96 14.38 -5.15
C GLY A 455 -24.72 13.24 -5.82
N ALA A 456 -24.47 12.01 -5.45
CA ALA A 456 -25.17 10.83 -5.98
C ALA A 456 -26.47 10.57 -5.19
N PRO A 457 -27.54 10.04 -5.83
CA PRO A 457 -28.78 9.68 -5.16
C PRO A 457 -28.57 8.69 -4.02
N GLU A 458 -29.32 8.86 -2.94
CA GLU A 458 -29.31 7.92 -1.82
C GLU A 458 -29.92 6.57 -2.21
N ILE A 459 -29.47 5.50 -1.55
CA ILE A 459 -30.00 4.15 -1.71
C ILE A 459 -30.87 3.76 -0.52
N THR A 460 -31.78 2.82 -0.76
CA THR A 460 -32.62 2.19 0.26
C THR A 460 -31.92 1.01 0.91
N ALA A 461 -32.45 0.55 2.05
CA ALA A 461 -31.94 -0.66 2.72
C ALA A 461 -31.97 -1.91 1.81
N SER A 462 -32.97 -2.05 0.95
CA SER A 462 -33.08 -3.18 0.02
C SER A 462 -32.02 -3.18 -1.10
N GLN A 463 -31.43 -2.02 -1.39
CA GLN A 463 -30.35 -1.88 -2.36
C GLN A 463 -28.97 -2.06 -1.72
N ALA A 464 -28.87 -1.96 -0.40
CA ALA A 464 -27.61 -2.13 0.33
C ALA A 464 -27.23 -3.62 0.37
N THR A 465 -26.41 -4.02 -0.57
CA THR A 465 -25.84 -5.37 -0.69
C THR A 465 -24.32 -5.31 -0.73
N ILE A 466 -23.65 -6.44 -0.53
CA ILE A 466 -22.18 -6.50 -0.70
C ILE A 466 -21.77 -6.10 -2.13
N ASP A 467 -22.51 -6.54 -3.15
CA ASP A 467 -22.18 -6.15 -4.54
C ASP A 467 -22.35 -4.65 -4.77
N PHE A 468 -23.40 -4.03 -4.22
CA PHE A 468 -23.57 -2.58 -4.30
C PHE A 468 -22.44 -1.84 -3.56
N LEU A 469 -22.08 -2.30 -2.36
CA LEU A 469 -20.94 -1.76 -1.60
C LEU A 469 -19.63 -1.85 -2.40
N LEU A 470 -19.38 -2.97 -3.06
CA LEU A 470 -18.18 -3.16 -3.89
C LEU A 470 -18.17 -2.23 -5.11
N ASP A 471 -19.33 -1.94 -5.70
CA ASP A 471 -19.46 -0.93 -6.76
C ASP A 471 -19.27 0.49 -6.21
N GLU A 472 -19.77 0.79 -5.01
CA GLU A 472 -19.55 2.09 -4.37
C GLU A 472 -18.07 2.28 -4.02
N ARG A 473 -17.36 1.21 -3.61
CA ARG A 473 -15.91 1.26 -3.40
C ARG A 473 -15.14 1.53 -4.70
N ILE A 474 -15.60 1.06 -5.85
CA ILE A 474 -15.01 1.44 -7.15
C ILE A 474 -15.21 2.95 -7.39
N ARG A 475 -16.44 3.46 -7.25
CA ARG A 475 -16.73 4.89 -7.46
C ARG A 475 -15.85 5.78 -6.59
N GLU A 476 -15.64 5.36 -5.35
CA GLU A 476 -14.93 6.15 -4.34
C GLU A 476 -13.44 5.89 -4.30
N LEU A 477 -13.01 4.63 -4.27
CA LEU A 477 -11.66 4.19 -3.87
C LEU A 477 -10.86 3.54 -5.00
N VAL A 478 -11.33 3.57 -6.26
CA VAL A 478 -10.60 2.97 -7.37
C VAL A 478 -9.15 3.46 -7.41
N GLY A 479 -8.20 2.53 -7.44
CA GLY A 479 -6.77 2.79 -7.42
C GLY A 479 -6.17 3.12 -6.06
N GLU A 480 -6.98 3.48 -5.07
CA GLU A 480 -6.53 3.74 -3.69
C GLU A 480 -6.57 2.47 -2.83
N GLU A 481 -7.63 1.67 -2.96
CA GLU A 481 -7.75 0.40 -2.24
C GLU A 481 -6.96 -0.73 -2.91
N LEU A 482 -6.55 -1.71 -2.12
CA LEU A 482 -6.07 -3.01 -2.61
C LEU A 482 -7.29 -3.85 -2.99
N ARG A 483 -7.77 -3.70 -4.24
CA ARG A 483 -9.03 -4.30 -4.69
C ARG A 483 -9.12 -5.80 -4.42
N ARG A 484 -8.03 -6.53 -4.68
CA ARG A 484 -7.94 -7.96 -4.39
C ARG A 484 -8.23 -8.27 -2.91
N PHE A 485 -7.70 -7.49 -1.96
CA PHE A 485 -7.89 -7.72 -0.53
C PHE A 485 -9.37 -7.54 -0.14
N THR A 486 -10.00 -6.49 -0.63
CA THR A 486 -11.44 -6.26 -0.41
C THR A 486 -12.28 -7.42 -0.98
N LEU A 487 -11.99 -7.88 -2.19
CA LEU A 487 -12.73 -8.97 -2.81
C LEU A 487 -12.49 -10.32 -2.11
N VAL A 488 -11.28 -10.60 -1.62
CA VAL A 488 -10.99 -11.80 -0.81
C VAL A 488 -11.73 -11.74 0.52
N ARG A 489 -11.67 -10.60 1.22
CA ARG A 489 -12.33 -10.42 2.52
C ARG A 489 -13.84 -10.58 2.44
N THR A 490 -14.45 -10.06 1.39
CA THR A 490 -15.90 -10.14 1.17
C THR A 490 -16.35 -11.46 0.50
N GLY A 491 -15.42 -12.38 0.19
CA GLY A 491 -15.74 -13.66 -0.50
C GLY A 491 -16.17 -13.47 -1.96
N LYS A 492 -15.87 -12.32 -2.58
CA LYS A 492 -16.37 -11.96 -3.91
C LYS A 492 -15.30 -12.00 -5.02
N LEU A 493 -14.06 -12.39 -4.72
CA LEU A 493 -12.99 -12.37 -5.71
C LEU A 493 -13.34 -13.22 -6.94
N ILE A 494 -13.71 -14.47 -6.75
CA ILE A 494 -13.96 -15.41 -7.86
C ILE A 494 -15.19 -15.01 -8.65
N GLU A 495 -16.31 -14.76 -7.96
CA GLU A 495 -17.58 -14.40 -8.59
C GLU A 495 -17.45 -13.14 -9.46
N ARG A 496 -16.89 -12.06 -8.89
CA ARG A 496 -16.79 -10.78 -9.59
C ARG A 496 -15.74 -10.82 -10.70
N THR A 497 -14.60 -11.47 -10.47
CA THR A 497 -13.60 -11.61 -11.52
C THR A 497 -14.16 -12.42 -12.71
N ARG A 498 -14.83 -13.54 -12.47
CA ARG A 498 -15.47 -14.30 -13.55
C ARG A 498 -16.51 -13.51 -14.32
N LYS A 499 -17.25 -12.66 -13.61
CA LYS A 499 -18.33 -11.86 -14.21
C LYS A 499 -17.81 -10.72 -15.08
N TYR A 500 -16.78 -10.02 -14.63
CA TYR A 500 -16.38 -8.74 -15.21
C TYR A 500 -15.03 -8.77 -15.93
N ASN A 501 -14.20 -9.77 -15.69
CA ASN A 501 -12.84 -9.86 -16.23
C ASN A 501 -12.71 -11.04 -17.20
N SER A 502 -12.78 -10.76 -18.49
CA SER A 502 -12.66 -11.81 -19.53
C SER A 502 -11.26 -12.42 -19.62
N TYR A 503 -10.22 -11.73 -19.12
CA TYR A 503 -8.84 -12.22 -19.16
C TYR A 503 -8.52 -13.21 -18.03
N SER A 504 -9.17 -13.03 -16.88
CA SER A 504 -8.95 -13.85 -15.68
C SER A 504 -10.17 -14.69 -15.29
N ASN A 505 -11.08 -14.96 -16.22
CA ASN A 505 -12.36 -15.64 -15.95
C ASN A 505 -12.23 -17.11 -15.54
N LYS A 506 -11.02 -17.68 -15.60
CA LYS A 506 -10.72 -19.05 -15.12
C LYS A 506 -10.27 -19.09 -13.67
N ILE A 507 -10.31 -17.95 -12.97
CA ILE A 507 -9.96 -17.86 -11.55
C ILE A 507 -10.81 -18.87 -10.72
N ASP A 508 -10.17 -19.51 -9.74
CA ASP A 508 -10.84 -20.45 -8.83
C ASP A 508 -10.30 -20.33 -7.38
N GLU A 509 -10.69 -21.26 -6.50
CA GLU A 509 -10.43 -21.17 -5.06
C GLU A 509 -8.93 -21.09 -4.72
N HIS A 510 -8.04 -21.77 -5.42
CA HIS A 510 -6.61 -21.70 -5.12
C HIS A 510 -6.04 -20.31 -5.36
N ASN A 511 -6.62 -19.54 -6.29
CA ASN A 511 -6.18 -18.19 -6.59
C ASN A 511 -6.56 -17.16 -5.50
N THR A 512 -7.31 -17.54 -4.48
CA THR A 512 -7.60 -16.66 -3.34
C THR A 512 -6.34 -16.33 -2.52
N LEU A 513 -5.38 -17.24 -2.52
CA LEU A 513 -4.05 -17.05 -1.95
C LEU A 513 -2.98 -17.03 -3.05
N TRP A 514 -1.82 -16.52 -2.73
CA TRP A 514 -0.60 -16.71 -3.50
C TRP A 514 0.18 -17.93 -3.01
N PRO A 515 1.04 -18.52 -3.83
CA PRO A 515 1.92 -19.59 -3.37
C PRO A 515 2.93 -19.07 -2.34
N ILE A 516 3.31 -19.92 -1.41
CA ILE A 516 4.49 -19.66 -0.59
C ILE A 516 5.72 -19.69 -1.51
N PRO A 517 6.66 -18.73 -1.40
CA PRO A 517 7.85 -18.73 -2.24
C PRO A 517 8.65 -20.03 -2.10
N GLN A 518 9.06 -20.62 -3.22
CA GLN A 518 9.78 -21.90 -3.20
C GLN A 518 11.08 -21.82 -2.40
N SER A 519 11.81 -20.70 -2.51
CA SER A 519 13.07 -20.48 -1.77
C SER A 519 12.88 -20.52 -0.25
N ILE A 520 11.71 -20.11 0.25
CA ILE A 520 11.37 -20.16 1.68
C ILE A 520 11.13 -21.60 2.11
N ILE A 521 10.38 -22.38 1.33
CA ILE A 521 10.15 -23.81 1.59
C ILE A 521 11.49 -24.57 1.58
N ASP A 522 12.31 -24.37 0.54
CA ASP A 522 13.59 -25.06 0.37
C ASP A 522 14.60 -24.75 1.48
N SER A 523 14.57 -23.55 2.04
CA SER A 523 15.47 -23.15 3.12
C SER A 523 14.98 -23.58 4.52
N ASN A 524 13.71 -23.95 4.66
CA ASN A 524 13.11 -24.35 5.95
C ASN A 524 13.15 -25.87 6.14
N THR A 525 14.35 -26.45 6.24
CA THR A 525 14.57 -27.91 6.25
C THR A 525 14.35 -28.58 7.62
N GLY A 526 14.16 -27.82 8.68
CA GLY A 526 14.05 -28.32 10.05
C GLY A 526 12.62 -28.62 10.51
N ALA A 527 11.61 -28.19 9.76
CA ALA A 527 10.19 -28.45 10.04
C ALA A 527 9.35 -28.55 8.76
N ASP A 528 8.18 -29.15 8.87
CA ASP A 528 7.22 -29.18 7.77
C ASP A 528 6.69 -27.76 7.45
N PHE A 529 6.80 -27.38 6.19
CA PHE A 529 6.38 -26.07 5.70
C PHE A 529 5.60 -26.23 4.39
N PRO A 530 4.34 -26.65 4.46
CA PRO A 530 3.56 -27.01 3.28
C PRO A 530 3.24 -25.81 2.39
N GLN A 531 3.14 -26.06 1.09
CA GLN A 531 2.66 -25.10 0.10
C GLN A 531 1.15 -24.83 0.28
N ASN A 532 0.68 -23.68 -0.22
CA ASN A 532 -0.76 -23.43 -0.33
C ASN A 532 -1.41 -24.39 -1.34
N PRO A 533 -2.64 -24.85 -1.09
CA PRO A 533 -3.32 -25.77 -1.97
C PRO A 533 -3.42 -25.25 -3.41
N GLY A 534 -3.08 -26.11 -4.38
CA GLY A 534 -3.16 -25.78 -5.82
C GLY A 534 -1.84 -25.28 -6.44
N TYR A 535 -0.78 -25.11 -5.65
CA TYR A 535 0.55 -24.68 -6.11
C TYR A 535 1.61 -25.75 -5.94
#